data_603c4d7b9132ba3453091aeaf00b022a
#
_entry.id   603c4d7b9132ba3453091aeaf00b022a
#
_cell.length_a   1.000
_cell.length_b   1.000
_cell.length_c   1.000
_cell.angle_alpha   90.00
_cell.angle_beta   90.00
_cell.angle_gamma   90.00
#
_symmetry.space_group_name_H-M   'P 1'
#
loop_
_entity.id
_entity.type
_entity.pdbx_description
1 polymer ?
#
loop_
_entity_poly.entity_id
_entity_poly.type
_entity_poly.pdbx_seq_one_letter_code
_entity_poly.pdbx_strand_id
1 'polypeptide(L)'
;MKTETAQRILWFAVIFILLTTLVFLIGGVLLYLAFTYVDIGTFITDPTILAFIMDYPAAIPIAVMVLGVIQLIFLFIIWMWRKDPMAHRTGFTIIGILMLLVGWSLPGFLILLPGLLMEEQ
;
A
#
# COMPACT_ATOMS: atom_id res chain seq x y z
N MET A 1 -1.91 25.25 4.54
CA MET A 1 -1.43 24.68 3.28
C MET A 1 -2.37 25.08 2.15
N LYS A 2 -1.80 25.50 1.04
CA LYS A 2 -2.60 25.89 -0.14
C LYS A 2 -3.12 24.63 -0.85
N THR A 3 -4.30 24.72 -1.45
CA THR A 3 -4.91 23.62 -2.19
C THR A 3 -3.99 23.08 -3.28
N GLU A 4 -3.32 23.95 -4.01
CA GLU A 4 -2.38 23.54 -5.06
C GLU A 4 -1.24 22.70 -4.51
N THR A 5 -0.65 23.07 -3.38
CA THR A 5 0.41 22.32 -2.72
C THR A 5 -0.10 20.96 -2.26
N ALA A 6 -1.30 20.92 -1.67
CA ALA A 6 -1.92 19.68 -1.23
C ALA A 6 -2.16 18.73 -2.41
N GLN A 7 -2.65 19.23 -3.54
CA GLN A 7 -2.86 18.43 -4.74
C GLN A 7 -1.57 17.84 -5.28
N ARG A 8 -0.46 18.59 -5.24
CA ARG A 8 0.85 18.06 -5.66
C ARG A 8 1.34 16.96 -4.72
N ILE A 9 1.23 17.16 -3.42
CA ILE A 9 1.61 16.14 -2.44
C ILE A 9 0.79 14.87 -2.63
N LEU A 10 -0.51 15.00 -2.81
CA LEU A 10 -1.39 13.85 -3.05
C LEU A 10 -1.09 13.16 -4.39
N TRP A 11 -0.67 13.91 -5.40
CA TRP A 11 -0.22 13.33 -6.67
C TRP A 11 1.00 12.43 -6.48
N PHE A 12 1.99 12.88 -5.71
CA PHE A 12 3.14 12.03 -5.38
C PHE A 12 2.72 10.79 -4.59
N ALA A 13 1.78 10.95 -3.65
CA ALA A 13 1.25 9.81 -2.91
C ALA A 13 0.58 8.80 -3.83
N VAL A 14 -0.24 9.26 -4.79
CA VAL A 14 -0.90 8.39 -5.77
C VAL A 14 0.13 7.62 -6.60
N ILE A 15 1.17 8.28 -7.09
CA ILE A 15 2.24 7.61 -7.85
C ILE A 15 2.93 6.54 -7.00
N PHE A 16 3.25 6.87 -5.75
CA PHE A 16 3.91 5.96 -4.83
C PHE A 16 3.07 4.72 -4.55
N ILE A 17 1.77 4.92 -4.27
CA ILE A 17 0.84 3.83 -4.01
C ILE A 17 0.67 2.97 -5.26
N LEU A 18 0.58 3.58 -6.44
CA LEU A 18 0.48 2.85 -7.69
C LEU A 18 1.69 1.93 -7.90
N LEU A 19 2.90 2.45 -7.71
CA LEU A 19 4.12 1.64 -7.83
C LEU A 19 4.15 0.51 -6.82
N THR A 20 3.80 0.77 -5.56
CA THR A 20 3.75 -0.25 -4.51
C THR A 20 2.69 -1.29 -4.79
N THR A 21 1.52 -0.89 -5.30
CA THR A 21 0.45 -1.81 -5.70
C THR A 21 0.92 -2.76 -6.80
N LEU A 22 1.60 -2.25 -7.82
CA LEU A 22 2.15 -3.09 -8.89
C LEU A 22 3.19 -4.07 -8.35
N VAL A 23 4.06 -3.63 -7.45
CA VAL A 23 5.05 -4.50 -6.80
C VAL A 23 4.36 -5.63 -6.04
N PHE A 24 3.31 -5.34 -5.28
CA PHE A 24 2.61 -6.37 -4.52
C PHE A 24 1.85 -7.35 -5.40
N LEU A 25 1.18 -6.87 -6.45
CA LEU A 25 0.43 -7.75 -7.35
C LEU A 25 1.37 -8.65 -8.15
N ILE A 26 2.40 -8.08 -8.76
CA ILE A 26 3.40 -8.84 -9.51
C ILE A 26 4.21 -9.73 -8.56
N GLY A 27 4.63 -9.19 -7.42
CA GLY A 27 5.38 -9.93 -6.40
C GLY A 27 4.61 -11.12 -5.85
N GLY A 28 3.30 -10.98 -5.64
CA GLY A 28 2.45 -12.08 -5.21
C GLY A 28 2.44 -13.23 -6.22
N VAL A 29 2.30 -12.92 -7.50
CA VAL A 29 2.37 -13.93 -8.57
C VAL A 29 3.74 -14.58 -8.61
N LEU A 30 4.82 -13.81 -8.54
CA LEU A 30 6.18 -14.34 -8.54
C LEU A 30 6.47 -15.21 -7.32
N LEU A 31 5.96 -14.83 -6.13
CA LEU A 31 6.09 -15.66 -4.93
C LEU A 31 5.35 -16.99 -5.08
N TYR A 32 4.16 -16.97 -5.66
CA TYR A 32 3.42 -18.19 -5.91
C TYR A 32 4.19 -19.12 -6.83
N LEU A 33 4.76 -18.62 -7.92
CA LEU A 33 5.57 -19.39 -8.84
C LEU A 33 6.83 -19.92 -8.15
N ALA A 34 7.50 -19.09 -7.35
CA ALA A 34 8.68 -19.50 -6.60
C ALA A 34 8.37 -20.61 -5.60
N PHE A 35 7.29 -20.49 -4.83
CA PHE A 35 6.91 -21.49 -3.83
C PHE A 35 6.41 -22.79 -4.45
N THR A 36 5.94 -22.76 -5.69
CA THR A 36 5.44 -23.94 -6.39
C THR A 36 6.53 -24.67 -7.18
N TYR A 37 7.44 -23.94 -7.84
CA TYR A 37 8.38 -24.50 -8.81
C TYR A 37 9.84 -24.43 -8.39
N VAL A 38 10.20 -23.63 -7.38
CA VAL A 38 11.58 -23.50 -6.90
C VAL A 38 11.74 -24.28 -5.60
N ASP A 39 12.91 -24.89 -5.39
CA ASP A 39 13.25 -25.54 -4.12
C ASP A 39 13.53 -24.48 -3.05
N ILE A 40 12.51 -24.15 -2.27
CA ILE A 40 12.56 -23.13 -1.24
C ILE A 40 13.47 -23.54 -0.07
N GLY A 41 13.63 -24.84 0.17
CA GLY A 41 14.50 -25.36 1.22
C GLY A 41 15.97 -24.93 1.05
N THR A 42 16.36 -24.51 -0.15
CA THR A 42 17.68 -23.95 -0.42
C THR A 42 17.85 -22.54 0.15
N PHE A 43 16.76 -21.76 0.24
CA PHE A 43 16.78 -20.34 0.64
C PHE A 43 16.25 -20.11 2.04
N ILE A 44 15.29 -20.92 2.49
CA ILE A 44 14.65 -20.78 3.79
C ILE A 44 15.12 -21.93 4.68
N THR A 45 15.81 -21.60 5.77
CA THR A 45 16.38 -22.58 6.69
C THR A 45 15.54 -22.81 7.94
N ASP A 46 14.61 -21.88 8.26
CA ASP A 46 13.71 -22.03 9.41
C ASP A 46 12.69 -23.14 9.16
N PRO A 47 12.70 -24.26 9.94
CA PRO A 47 11.83 -25.40 9.67
C PRO A 47 10.34 -25.07 9.82
N THR A 48 9.98 -24.17 10.71
CA THR A 48 8.57 -23.77 10.91
C THR A 48 8.03 -23.00 9.70
N ILE A 49 8.78 -22.01 9.23
CA ILE A 49 8.42 -21.22 8.06
C ILE A 49 8.39 -22.10 6.81
N LEU A 50 9.40 -22.94 6.64
CA LEU A 50 9.48 -23.85 5.49
C LEU A 50 8.30 -24.81 5.46
N ALA A 51 7.94 -25.41 6.59
CA ALA A 51 6.80 -26.33 6.69
C ALA A 51 5.48 -25.61 6.33
N PHE A 52 5.29 -24.39 6.81
CA PHE A 52 4.11 -23.58 6.48
C PHE A 52 4.02 -23.32 4.98
N ILE A 53 5.11 -22.93 4.34
CA ILE A 53 5.14 -22.66 2.91
C ILE A 53 4.89 -23.93 2.10
N MET A 54 5.45 -25.08 2.50
CA MET A 54 5.25 -26.34 1.80
C MET A 54 3.81 -26.85 1.94
N ASP A 55 3.19 -26.67 3.11
CA ASP A 55 1.80 -27.10 3.35
C ASP A 55 0.80 -26.16 2.70
N TYR A 56 1.09 -24.86 2.66
CA TYR A 56 0.20 -23.81 2.15
C TYR A 56 0.94 -22.88 1.17
N PRO A 57 1.34 -23.36 -0.01
CA PRO A 57 2.18 -22.57 -0.92
C PRO A 57 1.51 -21.32 -1.46
N ALA A 58 0.17 -21.25 -1.44
CA ALA A 58 -0.59 -20.09 -1.91
C ALA A 58 -0.89 -19.07 -0.81
N ALA A 59 -0.68 -19.40 0.48
CA ALA A 59 -1.12 -18.54 1.59
C ALA A 59 -0.44 -17.17 1.59
N ILE A 60 0.90 -17.14 1.55
CA ILE A 60 1.67 -15.89 1.54
C ILE A 60 1.47 -15.11 0.24
N PRO A 61 1.55 -15.72 -0.95
CA PRO A 61 1.25 -15.01 -2.20
C PRO A 61 -0.15 -14.39 -2.23
N ILE A 62 -1.17 -15.10 -1.78
CA ILE A 62 -2.54 -14.57 -1.72
C ILE A 62 -2.60 -13.38 -0.75
N ALA A 63 -1.98 -13.49 0.42
CA ALA A 63 -1.95 -12.39 1.39
C ALA A 63 -1.30 -11.13 0.80
N VAL A 64 -0.18 -11.28 0.08
CA VAL A 64 0.50 -10.16 -0.59
C VAL A 64 -0.39 -9.54 -1.66
N MET A 65 -1.09 -10.35 -2.46
CA MET A 65 -2.01 -9.86 -3.50
C MET A 65 -3.21 -9.14 -2.89
N VAL A 66 -3.75 -9.64 -1.77
CA VAL A 66 -4.85 -8.99 -1.05
C VAL A 66 -4.42 -7.61 -0.54
N LEU A 67 -3.21 -7.48 -0.01
CA LEU A 67 -2.66 -6.17 0.38
C LEU A 67 -2.55 -5.24 -0.82
N GLY A 68 -2.15 -5.75 -1.98
CA GLY A 68 -2.12 -4.97 -3.22
C GLY A 68 -3.50 -4.46 -3.63
N VAL A 69 -4.54 -5.29 -3.51
CA VAL A 69 -5.92 -4.89 -3.80
C VAL A 69 -6.41 -3.83 -2.82
N ILE A 70 -6.09 -3.95 -1.53
CA ILE A 70 -6.43 -2.94 -0.52
C ILE A 70 -5.76 -1.60 -0.87
N GLN A 71 -4.50 -1.62 -1.26
CA GLN A 71 -3.82 -0.41 -1.72
C GLN A 71 -4.49 0.21 -2.95
N LEU A 72 -4.96 -0.62 -3.87
CA LEU A 72 -5.66 -0.15 -5.06
C LEU A 72 -6.96 0.59 -4.69
N ILE A 73 -7.69 0.10 -3.69
CA ILE A 73 -8.88 0.77 -3.17
C ILE A 73 -8.52 2.14 -2.60
N PHE A 74 -7.48 2.23 -1.76
CA PHE A 74 -7.00 3.51 -1.23
C PHE A 74 -6.55 4.45 -2.35
N LEU A 75 -5.89 3.94 -3.37
CA LEU A 75 -5.46 4.73 -4.53
C LEU A 75 -6.66 5.39 -5.22
N PHE A 76 -7.73 4.64 -5.47
CA PHE A 76 -8.95 5.19 -6.07
C PHE A 76 -9.58 6.28 -5.21
N ILE A 77 -9.66 6.07 -3.90
CA ILE A 77 -10.22 7.03 -2.97
C ILE A 77 -9.41 8.33 -2.99
N ILE A 78 -8.09 8.22 -2.89
CA ILE A 78 -7.20 9.39 -2.89
C ILE A 78 -7.23 10.09 -4.23
N TRP A 79 -7.27 9.34 -5.32
CA TRP A 79 -7.40 9.90 -6.67
C TRP A 79 -8.66 10.75 -6.83
N MET A 80 -9.80 10.24 -6.35
CA MET A 80 -11.06 10.98 -6.41
C MET A 80 -11.05 12.22 -5.51
N TRP A 81 -10.51 12.07 -4.29
CA TRP A 81 -10.50 13.15 -3.30
C TRP A 81 -9.44 14.21 -3.57
N ARG A 82 -8.46 13.91 -4.39
CA ARG A 82 -7.36 14.82 -4.72
C ARG A 82 -7.85 16.13 -5.33
N LYS A 83 -8.98 16.12 -6.00
CA LYS A 83 -9.53 17.31 -6.68
C LYS A 83 -9.97 18.38 -5.70
N ASP A 84 -10.43 18.01 -4.53
CA ASP A 84 -10.84 18.94 -3.47
C ASP A 84 -10.32 18.44 -2.12
N PRO A 85 -9.04 18.73 -1.79
CA PRO A 85 -8.44 18.27 -0.54
C PRO A 85 -9.10 18.81 0.70
N MET A 86 -9.63 20.04 0.67
CA MET A 86 -10.26 20.66 1.83
C MET A 86 -11.55 19.94 2.22
N ALA A 87 -12.37 19.53 1.24
CA ALA A 87 -13.62 18.83 1.50
C ALA A 87 -13.38 17.44 2.12
N HIS A 88 -12.25 16.82 1.83
CA HIS A 88 -11.91 15.45 2.28
C HIS A 88 -10.79 15.42 3.33
N ARG A 89 -10.55 16.53 3.99
CA ARG A 89 -9.47 16.69 4.96
C ARG A 89 -9.48 15.62 6.05
N THR A 90 -10.64 15.36 6.64
CA THR A 90 -10.79 14.32 7.68
C THR A 90 -10.50 12.94 7.12
N GLY A 91 -10.99 12.66 5.91
CA GLY A 91 -10.71 11.39 5.24
C GLY A 91 -9.22 11.16 5.00
N PHE A 92 -8.49 12.16 4.54
CA PHE A 92 -7.04 12.06 4.36
C PHE A 92 -6.30 11.84 5.68
N THR A 93 -6.73 12.47 6.75
CA THR A 93 -6.16 12.26 8.08
C THR A 93 -6.32 10.80 8.52
N ILE A 94 -7.52 10.26 8.37
CA ILE A 94 -7.82 8.87 8.75
C ILE A 94 -7.01 7.89 7.90
N ILE A 95 -7.02 8.06 6.58
CA ILE A 95 -6.29 7.17 5.67
C ILE A 95 -4.79 7.24 5.91
N GLY A 96 -4.24 8.45 6.11
CA GLY A 96 -2.83 8.63 6.40
C GLY A 96 -2.40 7.92 7.68
N ILE A 97 -3.19 8.03 8.74
CA ILE A 97 -2.92 7.34 10.01
C ILE A 97 -2.98 5.82 9.81
N LEU A 98 -4.01 5.32 9.13
CA LEU A 98 -4.14 3.89 8.87
C LEU A 98 -2.95 3.34 8.07
N MET A 99 -2.49 4.05 7.06
CA MET A 99 -1.34 3.64 6.25
C MET A 99 -0.06 3.65 7.06
N LEU A 100 0.14 4.63 7.94
CA LEU A 100 1.29 4.64 8.85
C LEU A 100 1.28 3.44 9.79
N LEU A 101 0.11 3.06 10.30
CA LEU A 101 -0.03 1.92 11.22
C LEU A 101 0.31 0.58 10.54
N VAL A 102 -0.01 0.42 9.26
CA VAL A 102 0.31 -0.82 8.53
C VAL A 102 1.69 -0.80 7.88
N GLY A 103 2.50 0.21 8.13
CA GLY A 103 3.88 0.26 7.66
C GLY A 103 4.11 0.96 6.33
N TRP A 104 3.09 1.49 5.69
CA TRP A 104 3.23 2.29 4.47
C TRP A 104 3.58 3.75 4.84
N SER A 105 4.79 3.94 5.37
CA SER A 105 5.18 5.19 6.03
C SER A 105 5.22 6.39 5.09
N LEU A 106 5.85 6.28 3.92
CA LEU A 106 6.00 7.43 3.04
C LEU A 106 4.66 7.87 2.41
N PRO A 107 3.87 6.98 1.75
CA PRO A 107 2.56 7.40 1.26
C PRO A 107 1.62 7.84 2.38
N GLY A 108 1.63 7.17 3.52
CA GLY A 108 0.81 7.55 4.67
C GLY A 108 1.13 8.94 5.18
N PHE A 109 2.41 9.28 5.28
CA PHE A 109 2.86 10.61 5.67
C PHE A 109 2.45 11.67 4.65
N LEU A 110 2.63 11.40 3.36
CA LEU A 110 2.24 12.32 2.29
C LEU A 110 0.73 12.60 2.29
N ILE A 111 -0.09 11.60 2.57
CA ILE A 111 -1.54 11.74 2.65
C ILE A 111 -1.95 12.49 3.92
N LEU A 112 -1.26 12.23 5.03
CA LEU A 112 -1.53 12.85 6.31
C LEU A 112 -1.29 14.36 6.29
N LEU A 113 -0.27 14.83 5.54
CA LEU A 113 0.05 16.25 5.46
C LEU A 113 -1.14 17.11 5.02
N PRO A 114 -1.84 16.84 3.89
CA PRO A 114 -3.03 17.59 3.54
C PRO A 114 -4.13 17.46 4.59
N GLY A 115 -4.30 16.30 5.20
CA GLY A 115 -5.31 16.08 6.22
C GLY A 115 -5.15 16.97 7.45
N LEU A 116 -3.89 17.17 7.87
CA LEU A 116 -3.59 17.97 9.07
C LEU A 116 -3.36 19.45 8.76
N LEU A 117 -2.79 19.78 7.60
CA LEU A 117 -2.29 21.11 7.29
C LEU A 117 -3.21 21.93 6.39
N MET A 118 -4.27 21.35 5.84
CA MET A 118 -5.25 22.13 5.08
C MET A 118 -5.97 23.12 5.98
N GLU A 119 -5.97 24.37 5.57
CA GLU A 119 -6.65 25.45 6.28
C GLU A 119 -7.71 26.09 5.38
N GLU A 120 -8.76 26.62 6.00
CA GLU A 120 -9.75 27.43 5.28
C GLU A 120 -9.08 28.68 4.74
N GLN A 121 -9.37 28.99 3.49
CA GLN A 121 -8.87 30.19 2.82
C GLN A 121 -9.99 31.14 2.50
#